data_5e4f276457b65705ffb75aaebf2f03d0
#
_entry.id   5e4f276457b65705ffb75aaebf2f03d0
#
_cell.length_a   1.000
_cell.length_b   1.000
_cell.length_c   1.000
_cell.angle_alpha   90.00
_cell.angle_beta   90.00
_cell.angle_gamma   90.00
#
_symmetry.space_group_name_H-M   'P 1'
#
loop_
_entity.id
_entity.type
_entity.pdbx_description
1 polymer ?
#
loop_
_entity_poly.entity_id
_entity_poly.type
_entity_poly.pdbx_seq_one_letter_code
_entity_poly.pdbx_strand_id
1 'polypeptide(L)'
;MKAYIFDPLWDELVSSDLLDKLNNAGVEAIVTKEIAPLSDCKELFGGDEERILCLNPDYVGWKLTSEDYKDIPNLRAILIASTGFEWVDQAAANERNIPVCQIVNFSTQAVVEWAVMMMFALARQTPQLIKDGFPLDYDKDFMKYRGVQLKGKTAGIIGLGHIGSSIAEACKGLGMDVVYWSRSSTNDNYEKISLEQLLSTSDVIFPTAAKNANTLSLITDEHIKSMKKSAILVDIAHGLFNQETVLKMVSSGSLFGYGFEGKPQEFGKLEGNVWAAPAYAWTTGESMHNSVVLWVDNMVSAANNDFPYKIN
;
A
#
# COMPACT_ATOMS: atom_id res chain seq x y z
N MET A 1 6.89 8.51 -30.71
CA MET A 1 7.60 8.27 -29.43
C MET A 1 7.49 6.79 -29.08
N LYS A 2 8.53 6.17 -28.50
CA LYS A 2 8.49 4.77 -28.05
C LYS A 2 8.34 4.67 -26.55
N ALA A 3 7.41 3.83 -26.10
CA ALA A 3 7.23 3.47 -24.68
C ALA A 3 7.80 2.07 -24.46
N TYR A 4 8.91 1.99 -23.75
CA TYR A 4 9.50 0.71 -23.36
C TYR A 4 8.90 0.27 -22.03
N ILE A 5 8.04 -0.74 -22.11
CA ILE A 5 7.19 -1.21 -21.00
C ILE A 5 7.77 -2.52 -20.48
N PHE A 6 8.21 -2.52 -19.24
CA PHE A 6 8.73 -3.69 -18.54
C PHE A 6 7.69 -4.16 -17.52
N ASP A 7 6.83 -5.07 -17.95
CA ASP A 7 5.74 -5.60 -17.13
C ASP A 7 5.43 -7.04 -17.53
N PRO A 8 5.59 -8.02 -16.62
CA PRO A 8 5.29 -9.42 -16.90
C PRO A 8 3.78 -9.69 -17.10
N LEU A 9 2.91 -8.83 -16.61
CA LEU A 9 1.44 -8.99 -16.64
C LEU A 9 0.75 -8.12 -17.70
N TRP A 10 1.49 -7.38 -18.53
CA TRP A 10 0.94 -6.41 -19.46
C TRP A 10 -0.23 -6.96 -20.30
N ASP A 11 -0.05 -8.12 -20.96
CA ASP A 11 -1.07 -8.69 -21.86
C ASP A 11 -2.34 -9.13 -21.12
N GLU A 12 -2.23 -9.41 -19.82
CA GLU A 12 -3.37 -9.83 -19.00
C GLU A 12 -4.18 -8.62 -18.50
N LEU A 13 -3.54 -7.44 -18.42
CA LEU A 13 -4.11 -6.26 -17.81
C LEU A 13 -4.53 -5.18 -18.82
N VAL A 14 -3.86 -5.11 -19.99
CA VAL A 14 -4.15 -4.09 -21.00
C VAL A 14 -5.34 -4.50 -21.85
N SER A 15 -6.27 -3.57 -22.07
CA SER A 15 -7.38 -3.74 -22.99
C SER A 15 -7.06 -3.19 -24.39
N SER A 16 -7.80 -3.63 -25.43
CA SER A 16 -7.70 -3.07 -26.78
C SER A 16 -7.88 -1.55 -26.83
N ASP A 17 -8.82 -1.03 -26.03
CA ASP A 17 -9.10 0.41 -25.97
C ASP A 17 -7.91 1.21 -25.43
N LEU A 18 -7.15 0.64 -24.49
CA LEU A 18 -5.93 1.27 -23.96
C LEU A 18 -4.80 1.25 -25.01
N LEU A 19 -4.67 0.16 -25.78
CA LEU A 19 -3.73 0.09 -26.91
C LEU A 19 -4.09 1.10 -28.00
N ASP A 20 -5.35 1.23 -28.33
CA ASP A 20 -5.84 2.24 -29.28
C ASP A 20 -5.56 3.65 -28.78
N LYS A 21 -5.70 3.90 -27.49
CA LYS A 21 -5.38 5.19 -26.86
C LYS A 21 -3.90 5.56 -27.03
N LEU A 22 -2.96 4.60 -26.81
CA LEU A 22 -1.53 4.79 -27.04
C LEU A 22 -1.26 5.07 -28.53
N ASN A 23 -1.79 4.28 -29.43
CA ASN A 23 -1.64 4.43 -30.88
C ASN A 23 -2.13 5.80 -31.37
N ASN A 24 -3.31 6.23 -30.91
CA ASN A 24 -3.89 7.54 -31.27
C ASN A 24 -3.04 8.71 -30.74
N ALA A 25 -2.32 8.51 -29.65
CA ALA A 25 -1.36 9.50 -29.11
C ALA A 25 0.01 9.45 -29.79
N GLY A 26 0.22 8.58 -30.78
CA GLY A 26 1.51 8.38 -31.45
C GLY A 26 2.57 7.72 -30.56
N VAL A 27 2.15 6.93 -29.59
CA VAL A 27 3.02 6.16 -28.69
C VAL A 27 3.06 4.73 -29.16
N GLU A 28 4.24 4.27 -29.59
CA GLU A 28 4.53 2.87 -29.95
C GLU A 28 4.93 2.14 -28.67
N ALA A 29 4.15 1.14 -28.27
CA ALA A 29 4.44 0.31 -27.10
C ALA A 29 5.38 -0.84 -27.44
N ILE A 30 6.53 -0.91 -26.80
CA ILE A 30 7.50 -2.00 -26.88
C ILE A 30 7.51 -2.71 -25.52
N VAL A 31 6.97 -3.93 -25.48
CA VAL A 31 6.71 -4.65 -24.22
C VAL A 31 7.73 -5.75 -24.00
N THR A 32 8.34 -5.77 -22.82
CA THR A 32 9.22 -6.82 -22.32
C THR A 32 8.60 -7.47 -21.09
N LYS A 33 8.23 -8.74 -21.19
CA LYS A 33 7.54 -9.51 -20.13
C LYS A 33 8.47 -10.40 -19.33
N GLU A 34 9.50 -10.94 -19.97
CA GLU A 34 10.48 -11.78 -19.30
C GLU A 34 11.37 -10.94 -18.37
N ILE A 35 11.43 -11.28 -17.09
CA ILE A 35 12.26 -10.57 -16.11
C ILE A 35 13.73 -10.79 -16.45
N ALA A 36 14.37 -9.72 -16.87
CA ALA A 36 15.77 -9.66 -17.23
C ALA A 36 16.34 -8.27 -16.94
N PRO A 37 17.67 -8.09 -16.88
CA PRO A 37 18.26 -6.75 -16.75
C PRO A 37 17.79 -5.83 -17.91
N LEU A 38 17.55 -4.56 -17.61
CA LEU A 38 17.13 -3.58 -18.63
C LEU A 38 18.13 -3.49 -19.79
N SER A 39 19.42 -3.73 -19.51
CA SER A 39 20.52 -3.78 -20.50
C SER A 39 20.36 -4.86 -21.58
N ASP A 40 19.53 -5.87 -21.36
CA ASP A 40 19.29 -6.93 -22.32
C ASP A 40 18.34 -6.46 -23.44
N CYS A 41 17.55 -5.42 -23.19
CA CYS A 41 16.72 -4.74 -24.18
C CYS A 41 17.58 -3.78 -25.01
N LYS A 42 18.28 -4.30 -26.02
CA LYS A 42 19.22 -3.53 -26.84
C LYS A 42 18.57 -2.33 -27.54
N GLU A 43 17.31 -2.43 -27.91
CA GLU A 43 16.55 -1.35 -28.54
C GLU A 43 16.38 -0.15 -27.62
N LEU A 44 16.30 -0.38 -26.30
CA LEU A 44 16.21 0.68 -25.30
C LEU A 44 17.46 1.58 -25.32
N PHE A 45 18.62 1.05 -25.66
CA PHE A 45 19.91 1.75 -25.65
C PHE A 45 20.39 2.18 -27.05
N GLY A 46 19.63 1.91 -28.13
CA GLY A 46 19.98 2.25 -29.50
C GLY A 46 19.00 3.22 -30.17
N GLY A 47 19.44 3.88 -31.25
CA GLY A 47 18.60 4.79 -32.03
C GLY A 47 18.47 6.20 -31.45
N ASP A 48 17.86 7.12 -32.22
CA ASP A 48 17.77 8.55 -31.91
C ASP A 48 16.34 9.01 -31.54
N GLU A 49 15.37 8.09 -31.50
CA GLU A 49 13.99 8.42 -31.16
C GLU A 49 13.81 8.77 -29.68
N GLU A 50 12.86 9.66 -29.39
CA GLU A 50 12.43 9.93 -28.02
C GLU A 50 11.73 8.70 -27.42
N ARG A 51 12.04 8.43 -26.16
CA ARG A 51 11.55 7.25 -25.43
C ARG A 51 11.14 7.56 -24.02
N ILE A 52 10.20 6.79 -23.52
CA ILE A 52 9.82 6.73 -22.13
C ILE A 52 10.09 5.33 -21.58
N LEU A 53 10.59 5.28 -20.36
CA LEU A 53 10.86 4.04 -19.63
C LEU A 53 9.70 3.78 -18.68
N CYS A 54 8.97 2.71 -18.91
CA CYS A 54 7.78 2.34 -18.13
C CYS A 54 8.07 1.07 -17.34
N LEU A 55 8.05 1.16 -16.00
CA LEU A 55 8.50 0.09 -15.12
C LEU A 55 7.43 -0.36 -14.14
N ASN A 56 7.10 -1.65 -14.18
CA ASN A 56 6.50 -2.34 -13.07
C ASN A 56 7.61 -2.59 -12.02
N PRO A 57 7.42 -2.23 -10.73
CA PRO A 57 8.44 -2.39 -9.70
C PRO A 57 8.87 -3.85 -9.52
N ASP A 58 7.97 -4.81 -9.68
CA ASP A 58 8.28 -6.24 -9.55
C ASP A 58 9.23 -6.74 -10.66
N TYR A 59 9.20 -6.10 -11.83
CA TYR A 59 10.13 -6.42 -12.92
C TYR A 59 11.60 -6.11 -12.53
N VAL A 60 11.83 -5.00 -11.84
CA VAL A 60 13.17 -4.54 -11.44
C VAL A 60 13.51 -4.88 -9.98
N GLY A 61 12.72 -5.70 -9.32
CA GLY A 61 12.94 -6.10 -7.93
C GLY A 61 12.92 -4.94 -6.94
N TRP A 62 12.06 -3.93 -7.18
CA TRP A 62 11.91 -2.74 -6.34
C TRP A 62 13.22 -1.96 -6.15
N LYS A 63 14.03 -1.88 -7.21
CA LYS A 63 15.28 -1.11 -7.20
C LYS A 63 15.60 -0.60 -8.61
N LEU A 64 15.70 0.71 -8.76
CA LEU A 64 16.15 1.39 -9.96
C LEU A 64 17.23 2.40 -9.60
N THR A 65 18.44 2.17 -10.09
CA THR A 65 19.60 3.04 -9.85
C THR A 65 19.95 3.84 -11.10
N SER A 66 20.79 4.86 -10.97
CA SER A 66 21.31 5.61 -12.11
C SER A 66 21.98 4.73 -13.15
N GLU A 67 22.65 3.67 -12.73
CA GLU A 67 23.34 2.73 -13.63
C GLU A 67 22.38 2.04 -14.61
N ASP A 68 21.13 1.81 -14.19
CA ASP A 68 20.14 1.11 -14.99
C ASP A 68 19.61 1.97 -16.17
N TYR A 69 19.69 3.31 -16.08
CA TYR A 69 19.11 4.20 -17.09
C TYR A 69 20.03 5.33 -17.56
N LYS A 70 21.26 5.46 -17.04
CA LYS A 70 22.18 6.55 -17.38
C LYS A 70 22.53 6.63 -18.87
N ASP A 71 22.64 5.48 -19.54
CA ASP A 71 23.05 5.36 -20.94
C ASP A 71 21.87 5.27 -21.92
N ILE A 72 20.62 5.38 -21.42
CA ILE A 72 19.44 5.42 -22.29
C ILE A 72 19.41 6.78 -23.03
N PRO A 73 19.53 6.78 -24.36
CA PRO A 73 19.53 8.03 -25.13
C PRO A 73 18.10 8.59 -25.24
N ASN A 74 18.00 9.92 -25.28
CA ASN A 74 16.73 10.64 -25.46
C ASN A 74 15.60 10.16 -24.52
N LEU A 75 15.97 9.79 -23.27
CA LEU A 75 15.03 9.39 -22.24
C LEU A 75 14.24 10.61 -21.74
N ARG A 76 12.96 10.64 -22.05
CA ARG A 76 12.08 11.77 -21.78
C ARG A 76 11.43 11.71 -20.40
N ALA A 77 11.09 10.53 -19.93
CA ALA A 77 10.51 10.30 -18.60
C ALA A 77 10.71 8.86 -18.14
N ILE A 78 10.60 8.65 -16.84
CA ILE A 78 10.45 7.34 -16.19
C ILE A 78 9.06 7.28 -15.58
N LEU A 79 8.24 6.32 -15.99
CA LEU A 79 6.85 6.14 -15.54
C LEU A 79 6.76 4.85 -14.75
N ILE A 80 6.45 4.94 -13.46
CA ILE A 80 6.39 3.77 -12.57
C ILE A 80 4.97 3.34 -12.28
N ALA A 81 4.71 2.03 -12.33
CA ALA A 81 3.41 1.42 -12.05
C ALA A 81 3.18 1.21 -10.55
N SER A 82 3.54 2.19 -9.72
CA SER A 82 3.36 2.12 -8.26
C SER A 82 3.12 3.48 -7.64
N THR A 83 2.49 3.50 -6.46
CA THR A 83 2.40 4.70 -5.61
C THR A 83 3.68 4.90 -4.79
N GLY A 84 4.30 3.81 -4.30
CA GLY A 84 5.61 3.87 -3.64
C GLY A 84 6.71 4.12 -4.67
N PHE A 85 7.63 5.02 -4.36
CA PHE A 85 8.68 5.47 -5.29
C PHE A 85 10.09 5.47 -4.66
N GLU A 86 10.24 5.04 -3.44
CA GLU A 86 11.50 5.06 -2.69
C GLU A 86 12.56 4.13 -3.29
N TRP A 87 12.14 3.26 -4.20
CA TRP A 87 13.00 2.34 -4.93
C TRP A 87 13.67 2.95 -6.17
N VAL A 88 13.29 4.20 -6.54
CA VAL A 88 13.85 4.94 -7.68
C VAL A 88 14.89 5.94 -7.18
N ASP A 89 16.06 5.95 -7.78
CA ASP A 89 17.08 6.99 -7.56
C ASP A 89 16.64 8.33 -8.20
N GLN A 90 15.88 9.11 -7.41
CA GLN A 90 15.36 10.39 -7.85
C GLN A 90 16.45 11.46 -8.00
N ALA A 91 17.53 11.38 -7.23
CA ALA A 91 18.62 12.36 -7.30
C ALA A 91 19.28 12.31 -8.68
N ALA A 92 19.60 11.11 -9.16
CA ALA A 92 20.18 10.92 -10.48
C ALA A 92 19.21 11.30 -11.62
N ALA A 93 17.91 11.07 -11.47
CA ALA A 93 16.91 11.53 -12.42
C ALA A 93 16.84 13.07 -12.49
N ASN A 94 16.90 13.75 -11.33
CA ASN A 94 16.93 15.21 -11.24
C ASN A 94 18.16 15.82 -11.92
N GLU A 95 19.35 15.26 -11.70
CA GLU A 95 20.59 15.73 -12.34
C GLU A 95 20.50 15.71 -13.87
N ARG A 96 19.73 14.78 -14.42
CA ARG A 96 19.48 14.64 -15.86
C ARG A 96 18.22 15.36 -16.34
N ASN A 97 17.49 16.03 -15.47
CA ASN A 97 16.17 16.62 -15.73
C ASN A 97 15.15 15.63 -16.31
N ILE A 98 15.20 14.37 -15.86
CA ILE A 98 14.25 13.32 -16.28
C ILE A 98 13.10 13.29 -15.28
N PRO A 99 11.86 13.61 -15.70
CA PRO A 99 10.67 13.46 -14.86
C PRO A 99 10.46 11.99 -14.47
N VAL A 100 10.22 11.74 -13.18
CA VAL A 100 9.75 10.45 -12.69
C VAL A 100 8.29 10.60 -12.26
N CYS A 101 7.37 9.85 -12.87
CA CYS A 101 5.95 9.93 -12.59
C CYS A 101 5.44 8.61 -12.02
N GLN A 102 4.68 8.70 -10.93
CA GLN A 102 4.03 7.58 -10.28
C GLN A 102 2.56 7.45 -10.72
N ILE A 103 1.89 6.36 -10.31
CA ILE A 103 0.44 6.26 -10.33
C ILE A 103 -0.09 6.37 -8.90
N VAL A 104 -1.26 7.01 -8.73
CA VAL A 104 -1.83 7.28 -7.39
C VAL A 104 -3.28 6.85 -7.30
N ASN A 105 -3.74 6.50 -6.10
CA ASN A 105 -5.15 6.23 -5.78
C ASN A 105 -5.82 5.06 -6.54
N PHE A 106 -5.08 4.28 -7.30
CA PHE A 106 -5.63 3.17 -8.10
C PHE A 106 -6.19 2.03 -7.23
N SER A 107 -5.66 1.84 -6.04
CA SER A 107 -5.99 0.75 -5.12
C SER A 107 -6.64 1.21 -3.81
N THR A 108 -6.99 2.48 -3.67
CA THR A 108 -7.51 3.03 -2.41
C THR A 108 -8.65 2.19 -1.85
N GLN A 109 -9.67 1.88 -2.66
CA GLN A 109 -10.83 1.11 -2.22
C GLN A 109 -10.47 -0.33 -1.84
N ALA A 110 -9.62 -1.00 -2.62
CA ALA A 110 -9.15 -2.35 -2.32
C ALA A 110 -8.45 -2.41 -0.95
N VAL A 111 -7.54 -1.46 -0.68
CA VAL A 111 -6.83 -1.37 0.60
C VAL A 111 -7.79 -1.08 1.76
N VAL A 112 -8.80 -0.24 1.57
CA VAL A 112 -9.83 0.04 2.58
C VAL A 112 -10.63 -1.22 2.93
N GLU A 113 -11.10 -1.94 1.91
CA GLU A 113 -11.85 -3.19 2.10
C GLU A 113 -11.02 -4.26 2.80
N TRP A 114 -9.75 -4.38 2.44
CA TRP A 114 -8.80 -5.27 3.11
C TRP A 114 -8.60 -4.90 4.58
N ALA A 115 -8.43 -3.63 4.90
CA ALA A 115 -8.29 -3.16 6.29
C ALA A 115 -9.55 -3.44 7.12
N VAL A 116 -10.73 -3.19 6.53
CA VAL A 116 -12.02 -3.48 7.18
C VAL A 116 -12.22 -5.00 7.37
N MET A 117 -11.86 -5.81 6.38
CA MET A 117 -11.88 -7.27 6.51
C MET A 117 -10.96 -7.74 7.65
N MET A 118 -9.71 -7.23 7.72
CA MET A 118 -8.80 -7.55 8.83
C MET A 118 -9.38 -7.14 10.18
N MET A 119 -9.99 -5.97 10.29
CA MET A 119 -10.67 -5.52 11.51
C MET A 119 -11.72 -6.51 11.96
N PHE A 120 -12.62 -6.96 11.05
CA PHE A 120 -13.65 -7.95 11.39
C PHE A 120 -13.06 -9.31 11.75
N ALA A 121 -12.07 -9.79 11.00
CA ALA A 121 -11.42 -11.05 11.27
C ALA A 121 -10.79 -11.07 12.67
N LEU A 122 -10.09 -9.99 13.05
CA LEU A 122 -9.51 -9.85 14.38
C LEU A 122 -10.56 -9.67 15.48
N ALA A 123 -11.59 -8.86 15.23
CA ALA A 123 -12.69 -8.67 16.18
C ALA A 123 -13.43 -10.00 16.52
N ARG A 124 -13.45 -10.93 15.58
CA ARG A 124 -14.06 -12.26 15.74
C ARG A 124 -13.05 -13.37 16.04
N GLN A 125 -11.77 -13.03 16.27
CA GLN A 125 -10.67 -13.97 16.50
C GLN A 125 -10.54 -15.05 15.42
N THR A 126 -10.92 -14.72 14.17
CA THR A 126 -10.89 -15.66 13.03
C THR A 126 -9.50 -16.26 12.79
N PRO A 127 -8.37 -15.50 12.88
CA PRO A 127 -7.04 -16.08 12.72
C PRO A 127 -6.76 -17.18 13.75
N GLN A 128 -7.13 -16.97 15.00
CA GLN A 128 -6.95 -17.95 16.07
C GLN A 128 -7.85 -19.16 15.89
N LEU A 129 -9.12 -18.95 15.49
CA LEU A 129 -10.04 -20.05 15.18
C LEU A 129 -9.55 -20.94 14.05
N ILE A 130 -9.02 -20.36 12.97
CA ILE A 130 -8.43 -21.10 11.83
C ILE A 130 -7.23 -21.90 12.30
N LYS A 131 -6.32 -21.28 13.04
CA LYS A 131 -5.10 -21.90 13.55
C LYS A 131 -5.38 -23.08 14.45
N ASP A 132 -6.41 -22.99 15.30
CA ASP A 132 -6.81 -24.03 16.24
C ASP A 132 -7.76 -25.07 15.59
N GLY A 133 -8.02 -25.00 14.28
CA GLY A 133 -8.81 -25.97 13.52
C GLY A 133 -10.31 -25.90 13.79
N PHE A 134 -10.86 -24.72 14.14
CA PHE A 134 -12.27 -24.52 14.47
C PHE A 134 -12.78 -25.52 15.51
N PRO A 135 -12.29 -25.49 16.76
CA PRO A 135 -12.70 -26.45 17.80
C PRO A 135 -14.21 -26.34 18.04
N LEU A 136 -14.85 -27.51 18.16
CA LEU A 136 -16.30 -27.64 18.25
C LEU A 136 -16.82 -27.91 19.69
N ASP A 137 -15.94 -27.95 20.69
CA ASP A 137 -16.36 -28.10 22.10
C ASP A 137 -16.90 -26.77 22.62
N TYR A 138 -18.19 -26.54 22.35
CA TYR A 138 -18.87 -25.29 22.67
C TYR A 138 -18.78 -24.94 24.17
N ASP A 139 -18.84 -25.94 25.05
CA ASP A 139 -18.85 -25.72 26.51
C ASP A 139 -17.48 -25.26 27.04
N LYS A 140 -16.38 -25.67 26.38
CA LYS A 140 -15.03 -25.36 26.82
C LYS A 140 -14.40 -24.16 26.06
N ASP A 141 -14.72 -24.03 24.78
CA ASP A 141 -13.95 -23.16 23.88
C ASP A 141 -14.62 -21.80 23.60
N PHE A 142 -15.95 -21.68 23.78
CA PHE A 142 -16.62 -20.45 23.35
C PHE A 142 -16.14 -19.19 24.10
N MET A 143 -15.71 -19.31 25.36
CA MET A 143 -15.14 -18.18 26.11
C MET A 143 -13.76 -17.80 25.64
N LYS A 144 -12.96 -18.79 25.19
CA LYS A 144 -11.62 -18.57 24.63
C LYS A 144 -11.68 -17.74 23.34
N TYR A 145 -12.68 -18.02 22.48
CA TYR A 145 -12.85 -17.35 21.19
C TYR A 145 -13.87 -16.22 21.21
N ARG A 146 -14.20 -15.72 22.41
CA ARG A 146 -15.15 -14.62 22.55
C ARG A 146 -14.62 -13.35 21.85
N GLY A 147 -15.24 -12.98 20.72
CA GLY A 147 -14.95 -11.78 19.97
C GLY A 147 -15.51 -10.51 20.62
N VAL A 148 -15.30 -9.39 19.94
CA VAL A 148 -15.82 -8.07 20.30
C VAL A 148 -16.79 -7.56 19.24
N GLN A 149 -17.78 -6.78 19.65
CA GLN A 149 -18.71 -6.09 18.78
C GLN A 149 -18.19 -4.67 18.53
N LEU A 150 -18.24 -4.22 17.27
CA LEU A 150 -17.60 -2.97 16.86
C LEU A 150 -18.50 -1.73 17.02
N LYS A 151 -19.84 -1.88 16.89
CA LYS A 151 -20.78 -0.76 17.06
C LYS A 151 -20.60 -0.11 18.44
N GLY A 152 -20.48 1.23 18.45
CA GLY A 152 -20.22 2.02 19.65
C GLY A 152 -18.78 1.94 20.18
N LYS A 153 -17.85 1.33 19.41
CA LYS A 153 -16.43 1.33 19.70
C LYS A 153 -15.75 2.49 18.95
N THR A 154 -14.59 2.91 19.44
CA THR A 154 -13.83 4.00 18.87
C THR A 154 -12.80 3.49 17.86
N ALA A 155 -12.89 3.98 16.62
CA ALA A 155 -11.87 3.81 15.58
C ALA A 155 -10.92 5.01 15.58
N GLY A 156 -9.63 4.77 15.79
CA GLY A 156 -8.56 5.77 15.76
C GLY A 156 -7.78 5.71 14.44
N ILE A 157 -7.81 6.77 13.67
CA ILE A 157 -7.15 6.86 12.36
C ILE A 157 -5.88 7.70 12.48
N ILE A 158 -4.72 7.11 12.20
CA ILE A 158 -3.42 7.81 12.22
C ILE A 158 -3.02 8.15 10.79
N GLY A 159 -3.30 9.39 10.39
CA GLY A 159 -3.15 9.88 9.02
C GLY A 159 -4.47 9.89 8.25
N LEU A 160 -5.00 11.08 7.95
CA LEU A 160 -6.28 11.27 7.27
C LEU A 160 -6.06 11.68 5.81
N GLY A 161 -5.37 10.80 5.05
CA GLY A 161 -5.25 10.84 3.59
C GLY A 161 -6.41 10.10 2.91
N HIS A 162 -6.30 9.76 1.62
CA HIS A 162 -7.36 9.04 0.88
C HIS A 162 -7.79 7.74 1.58
N ILE A 163 -6.83 6.87 1.92
CA ILE A 163 -7.11 5.59 2.58
C ILE A 163 -7.71 5.83 3.99
N GLY A 164 -7.06 6.68 4.81
CA GLY A 164 -7.52 6.94 6.18
C GLY A 164 -8.92 7.56 6.23
N SER A 165 -9.25 8.48 5.32
CA SER A 165 -10.59 9.08 5.23
C SER A 165 -11.65 8.05 4.83
N SER A 166 -11.35 7.16 3.89
CA SER A 166 -12.29 6.12 3.47
C SER A 166 -12.50 5.04 4.54
N ILE A 167 -11.44 4.68 5.32
CA ILE A 167 -11.59 3.80 6.50
C ILE A 167 -12.44 4.49 7.57
N ALA A 168 -12.24 5.78 7.81
CA ALA A 168 -13.04 6.55 8.76
C ALA A 168 -14.53 6.54 8.40
N GLU A 169 -14.85 6.73 7.12
CA GLU A 169 -16.20 6.65 6.59
C GLU A 169 -16.81 5.25 6.75
N ALA A 170 -16.08 4.20 6.41
CA ALA A 170 -16.52 2.81 6.60
C ALA A 170 -16.79 2.51 8.09
N CYS A 171 -15.90 2.88 9.00
CA CYS A 171 -16.09 2.72 10.44
C CYS A 171 -17.32 3.48 10.95
N LYS A 172 -17.55 4.71 10.48
CA LYS A 172 -18.75 5.49 10.80
C LYS A 172 -20.02 4.80 10.33
N GLY A 173 -20.02 4.25 9.11
CA GLY A 173 -21.11 3.47 8.54
C GLY A 173 -21.44 2.21 9.36
N LEU A 174 -20.47 1.63 10.05
CA LEU A 174 -20.65 0.50 10.97
C LEU A 174 -21.13 0.92 12.37
N GLY A 175 -21.35 2.22 12.60
CA GLY A 175 -21.80 2.77 13.89
C GLY A 175 -20.68 2.85 14.93
N MET A 176 -19.44 2.96 14.51
CA MET A 176 -18.31 3.28 15.38
C MET A 176 -18.19 4.80 15.56
N ASP A 177 -17.60 5.22 16.68
CA ASP A 177 -17.13 6.59 16.86
C ASP A 177 -15.74 6.72 16.20
N VAL A 178 -15.50 7.81 15.47
CA VAL A 178 -14.24 8.00 14.75
C VAL A 178 -13.49 9.19 15.31
N VAL A 179 -12.23 8.97 15.67
CA VAL A 179 -11.26 10.00 16.03
C VAL A 179 -10.04 9.89 15.13
N TYR A 180 -9.32 10.98 14.92
CA TYR A 180 -8.12 10.92 14.09
C TYR A 180 -6.99 11.81 14.61
N TRP A 181 -5.79 11.44 14.22
CA TRP A 181 -4.60 12.27 14.26
C TRP A 181 -4.03 12.45 12.86
N SER A 182 -3.70 13.66 12.52
CA SER A 182 -2.98 13.98 11.28
C SER A 182 -2.13 15.22 11.48
N ARG A 183 -0.94 15.24 10.89
CA ARG A 183 -0.04 16.38 10.94
C ARG A 183 -0.60 17.59 10.17
N SER A 184 -1.14 17.37 9.01
CA SER A 184 -1.55 18.43 8.07
C SER A 184 -3.02 18.42 7.68
N SER A 185 -3.67 17.23 7.67
CA SER A 185 -5.07 17.14 7.26
C SER A 185 -6.02 17.57 8.37
N THR A 186 -7.13 18.19 7.99
CA THR A 186 -8.26 18.51 8.85
C THR A 186 -9.54 17.98 8.23
N ASN A 187 -10.49 17.57 9.07
CA ASN A 187 -11.81 17.11 8.62
C ASN A 187 -12.82 17.39 9.76
N ASP A 188 -13.83 18.19 9.47
CA ASP A 188 -14.81 18.61 10.46
C ASP A 188 -15.85 17.53 10.83
N ASN A 189 -15.88 16.41 10.08
CA ASN A 189 -16.79 15.29 10.37
C ASN A 189 -16.28 14.38 11.50
N TYR A 190 -15.01 14.49 11.90
CA TYR A 190 -14.37 13.64 12.91
C TYR A 190 -13.58 14.48 13.91
N GLU A 191 -13.49 14.00 15.14
CA GLU A 191 -12.73 14.67 16.19
C GLU A 191 -11.22 14.46 16.00
N LYS A 192 -10.46 15.55 15.91
CA LYS A 192 -8.99 15.53 15.88
C LYS A 192 -8.46 15.55 17.30
N ILE A 193 -7.66 14.56 17.65
CA ILE A 193 -7.05 14.43 18.99
C ILE A 193 -5.52 14.23 18.89
N SER A 194 -4.82 14.23 20.01
CA SER A 194 -3.38 13.95 20.05
C SER A 194 -3.11 12.47 19.71
N LEU A 195 -1.89 12.16 19.24
CA LEU A 195 -1.49 10.78 18.94
C LEU A 195 -1.55 9.90 20.18
N GLU A 196 -1.08 10.41 21.31
CA GLU A 196 -1.07 9.71 22.60
C GLU A 196 -2.49 9.40 23.07
N GLN A 197 -3.41 10.38 22.97
CA GLN A 197 -4.81 10.18 23.31
C GLN A 197 -5.46 9.16 22.40
N LEU A 198 -5.24 9.25 21.09
CA LEU A 198 -5.78 8.29 20.12
C LEU A 198 -5.35 6.85 20.45
N LEU A 199 -4.05 6.64 20.67
CA LEU A 199 -3.51 5.31 20.95
C LEU A 199 -4.03 4.72 22.26
N SER A 200 -4.20 5.55 23.29
CA SER A 200 -4.65 5.09 24.61
C SER A 200 -6.18 4.91 24.73
N THR A 201 -6.97 5.56 23.87
CA THR A 201 -8.43 5.54 23.99
C THR A 201 -9.18 4.78 22.91
N SER A 202 -8.55 4.48 21.77
CA SER A 202 -9.19 3.78 20.68
C SER A 202 -9.32 2.26 20.92
N ASP A 203 -10.39 1.67 20.38
CA ASP A 203 -10.64 0.24 20.41
C ASP A 203 -10.11 -0.46 19.14
N VAL A 204 -10.11 0.25 18.00
CA VAL A 204 -9.46 -0.19 16.76
C VAL A 204 -8.60 0.95 16.25
N ILE A 205 -7.36 0.64 15.88
CA ILE A 205 -6.38 1.64 15.45
C ILE A 205 -5.90 1.30 14.04
N PHE A 206 -5.95 2.30 13.15
CA PHE A 206 -5.51 2.19 11.76
C PHE A 206 -4.37 3.17 11.49
N PRO A 207 -3.11 2.72 11.48
CA PRO A 207 -1.99 3.48 10.94
C PRO A 207 -2.12 3.57 9.42
N THR A 208 -2.37 4.78 8.90
CA THR A 208 -2.56 5.06 7.46
C THR A 208 -1.72 6.25 6.99
N ALA A 209 -0.83 6.77 7.85
CA ALA A 209 0.08 7.84 7.49
C ALA A 209 1.11 7.35 6.46
N ALA A 210 1.42 8.18 5.47
CA ALA A 210 2.43 7.85 4.47
C ALA A 210 3.81 7.64 5.12
N LYS A 211 4.49 6.57 4.72
CA LYS A 211 5.84 6.24 5.16
C LYS A 211 6.85 7.22 4.53
N ASN A 212 7.60 7.93 5.36
CA ASN A 212 8.69 8.80 4.94
C ASN A 212 9.64 9.04 6.13
N ALA A 213 10.73 9.78 5.91
CA ALA A 213 11.73 10.05 6.95
C ALA A 213 11.15 10.68 8.24
N ASN A 214 10.04 11.41 8.14
CA ASN A 214 9.40 12.07 9.31
C ASN A 214 8.33 11.19 10.00
N THR A 215 7.99 10.05 9.43
CA THR A 215 6.97 9.13 9.96
C THR A 215 7.52 7.76 10.33
N LEU A 216 8.75 7.46 9.93
CA LEU A 216 9.47 6.29 10.43
C LEU A 216 9.54 6.37 11.96
N SER A 217 9.09 5.32 12.64
CA SER A 217 9.01 5.25 14.10
C SER A 217 8.16 6.37 14.75
N LEU A 218 7.16 6.88 14.04
CA LEU A 218 6.18 7.86 14.55
C LEU A 218 5.52 7.36 15.85
N ILE A 219 5.24 6.06 15.91
CA ILE A 219 4.63 5.40 17.06
C ILE A 219 5.74 4.69 17.83
N THR A 220 6.08 5.21 19.01
CA THR A 220 7.12 4.65 19.88
C THR A 220 6.65 3.40 20.62
N ASP A 221 7.57 2.67 21.25
CA ASP A 221 7.24 1.50 22.10
C ASP A 221 6.37 1.91 23.31
N GLU A 222 6.54 3.13 23.86
CA GLU A 222 5.69 3.67 24.91
C GLU A 222 4.26 3.90 24.41
N HIS A 223 4.11 4.44 23.21
CA HIS A 223 2.83 4.58 22.53
C HIS A 223 2.13 3.22 22.35
N ILE A 224 2.85 2.20 21.88
CA ILE A 224 2.30 0.85 21.71
C ILE A 224 1.82 0.28 23.06
N LYS A 225 2.64 0.41 24.11
CA LYS A 225 2.32 -0.07 25.46
C LYS A 225 1.15 0.66 26.11
N SER A 226 0.83 1.90 25.66
CA SER A 226 -0.32 2.66 26.17
C SER A 226 -1.66 2.22 25.58
N MET A 227 -1.67 1.40 24.53
CA MET A 227 -2.89 0.90 23.90
C MET A 227 -3.73 0.09 24.89
N LYS A 228 -5.07 0.14 24.72
CA LYS A 228 -5.96 -0.71 25.53
C LYS A 228 -5.63 -2.19 25.31
N LYS A 229 -5.66 -2.99 26.36
CA LYS A 229 -5.54 -4.46 26.27
C LYS A 229 -6.57 -5.07 25.30
N SER A 230 -7.75 -4.46 25.18
CA SER A 230 -8.82 -4.86 24.25
C SER A 230 -8.67 -4.29 22.84
N ALA A 231 -7.62 -3.51 22.56
CA ALA A 231 -7.47 -2.84 21.28
C ALA A 231 -7.05 -3.83 20.17
N ILE A 232 -7.48 -3.49 18.96
CA ILE A 232 -7.10 -4.11 17.69
C ILE A 232 -6.26 -3.11 16.91
N LEU A 233 -5.09 -3.53 16.43
CA LEU A 233 -4.25 -2.75 15.55
C LEU A 233 -4.29 -3.34 14.14
N VAL A 234 -4.66 -2.54 13.13
CA VAL A 234 -4.72 -2.93 11.72
C VAL A 234 -3.72 -2.10 10.94
N ASP A 235 -2.57 -2.68 10.65
CA ASP A 235 -1.44 -2.00 10.00
C ASP A 235 -1.43 -2.23 8.49
N ILE A 236 -1.65 -1.15 7.75
CA ILE A 236 -1.56 -1.11 6.29
C ILE A 236 -0.51 -0.11 5.79
N ALA A 237 0.19 0.58 6.71
CA ALA A 237 1.16 1.63 6.37
C ALA A 237 2.62 1.15 6.40
N HIS A 238 2.89 0.07 7.12
CA HIS A 238 4.21 -0.54 7.32
C HIS A 238 5.32 0.41 7.82
N GLY A 239 5.97 0.04 8.93
CA GLY A 239 7.17 0.71 9.41
C GLY A 239 6.97 2.02 10.18
N LEU A 240 5.74 2.33 10.63
CA LEU A 240 5.47 3.47 11.51
C LEU A 240 5.81 3.18 12.98
N PHE A 241 6.06 1.92 13.32
CA PHE A 241 6.34 1.44 14.67
C PHE A 241 7.18 0.15 14.66
N ASN A 242 7.62 -0.25 15.87
CA ASN A 242 8.31 -1.51 16.07
C ASN A 242 7.32 -2.68 16.12
N GLN A 243 7.24 -3.45 15.03
CA GLN A 243 6.33 -4.59 14.88
C GLN A 243 6.59 -5.69 15.93
N GLU A 244 7.85 -5.92 16.31
CA GLU A 244 8.20 -6.95 17.31
C GLU A 244 7.57 -6.66 18.68
N THR A 245 7.51 -5.39 19.08
CA THR A 245 6.83 -4.96 20.31
C THR A 245 5.35 -5.31 20.26
N VAL A 246 4.67 -5.04 19.14
CA VAL A 246 3.24 -5.37 18.95
C VAL A 246 3.00 -6.87 19.01
N LEU A 247 3.79 -7.67 18.31
CA LEU A 247 3.68 -9.14 18.31
C LEU A 247 3.86 -9.73 19.72
N LYS A 248 4.82 -9.21 20.50
CA LYS A 248 5.00 -9.59 21.91
C LYS A 248 3.79 -9.25 22.78
N MET A 249 3.13 -8.12 22.52
CA MET A 249 1.92 -7.74 23.27
C MET A 249 0.73 -8.64 22.91
N VAL A 250 0.58 -9.05 21.66
CA VAL A 250 -0.50 -10.00 21.28
C VAL A 250 -0.25 -11.38 21.88
N SER A 251 0.98 -11.91 21.79
CA SER A 251 1.32 -13.23 22.33
C SER A 251 1.17 -13.28 23.86
N SER A 252 1.46 -12.19 24.56
CA SER A 252 1.25 -12.08 26.03
C SER A 252 -0.20 -11.77 26.43
N GLY A 253 -1.11 -11.53 25.47
CA GLY A 253 -2.48 -11.10 25.72
C GLY A 253 -2.60 -9.67 26.26
N SER A 254 -1.58 -8.84 26.07
CA SER A 254 -1.58 -7.41 26.43
C SER A 254 -2.18 -6.51 25.33
N LEU A 255 -2.39 -7.06 24.11
CA LEU A 255 -3.14 -6.47 23.01
C LEU A 255 -4.09 -7.56 22.47
N PHE A 256 -5.33 -7.19 22.11
CA PHE A 256 -6.34 -8.16 21.69
C PHE A 256 -6.06 -8.77 20.32
N GLY A 257 -5.59 -7.98 19.37
CA GLY A 257 -5.31 -8.48 18.02
C GLY A 257 -4.48 -7.53 17.17
N TYR A 258 -3.77 -8.12 16.22
CA TYR A 258 -2.91 -7.39 15.27
C TYR A 258 -3.05 -7.95 13.86
N GLY A 259 -3.35 -7.07 12.89
CA GLY A 259 -3.40 -7.39 11.47
C GLY A 259 -2.35 -6.61 10.71
N PHE A 260 -1.62 -7.28 9.81
CA PHE A 260 -0.60 -6.64 8.99
C PHE A 260 -0.33 -7.42 7.71
N GLU A 261 0.32 -6.77 6.77
CA GLU A 261 0.94 -7.39 5.61
C GLU A 261 2.47 -7.45 5.80
N GLY A 262 3.12 -8.48 5.27
CA GLY A 262 4.55 -8.65 5.44
C GLY A 262 5.15 -9.75 4.57
N LYS A 263 6.38 -10.18 4.88
CA LYS A 263 7.07 -11.23 4.11
C LYS A 263 6.53 -12.61 4.47
N PRO A 264 6.34 -13.54 3.50
CA PRO A 264 5.75 -14.85 3.73
C PRO A 264 6.40 -15.69 4.84
N GLN A 265 7.71 -15.57 5.03
CA GLN A 265 8.45 -16.33 6.06
C GLN A 265 8.12 -15.93 7.50
N GLU A 266 7.43 -14.81 7.69
CA GLU A 266 7.06 -14.30 9.03
C GLU A 266 5.73 -14.87 9.53
N PHE A 267 4.95 -15.51 8.67
CA PHE A 267 3.57 -15.93 8.98
C PHE A 267 3.43 -17.24 9.76
N GLY A 268 4.38 -18.16 9.64
CA GLY A 268 4.23 -19.53 10.14
C GLY A 268 4.31 -19.72 11.67
N LYS A 269 4.79 -18.73 12.45
CA LYS A 269 5.12 -18.86 13.87
C LYS A 269 4.48 -17.82 14.77
N LEU A 270 3.48 -17.09 14.28
CA LEU A 270 2.84 -16.02 15.04
C LEU A 270 1.89 -16.57 16.08
N GLU A 271 1.97 -16.09 17.33
CA GLU A 271 1.12 -16.48 18.45
C GLU A 271 0.02 -15.45 18.69
N GLY A 272 -1.14 -15.94 19.17
CA GLY A 272 -2.30 -15.12 19.50
C GLY A 272 -3.15 -14.75 18.29
N ASN A 273 -3.99 -13.73 18.47
CA ASN A 273 -4.94 -13.27 17.46
C ASN A 273 -4.25 -12.35 16.45
N VAL A 274 -3.48 -12.95 15.53
CA VAL A 274 -2.71 -12.25 14.51
C VAL A 274 -3.18 -12.64 13.12
N TRP A 275 -3.61 -11.65 12.32
CA TRP A 275 -3.82 -11.79 10.88
C TRP A 275 -2.56 -11.30 10.17
N ALA A 276 -1.87 -12.19 9.49
CA ALA A 276 -0.72 -11.86 8.67
C ALA A 276 -0.94 -12.34 7.24
N ALA A 277 -0.62 -11.50 6.27
CA ALA A 277 -0.76 -11.80 4.85
C ALA A 277 0.41 -11.20 4.07
N PRO A 278 0.76 -11.73 2.89
CA PRO A 278 1.54 -10.98 1.91
C PRO A 278 0.84 -9.69 1.52
N ALA A 279 1.53 -8.78 0.82
CA ALA A 279 1.01 -7.48 0.42
C ALA A 279 -0.05 -7.60 -0.70
N TYR A 280 -1.23 -8.11 -0.36
CA TYR A 280 -2.37 -8.35 -1.26
C TYR A 280 -3.50 -7.33 -1.15
N ALA A 281 -3.42 -6.37 -0.23
CA ALA A 281 -4.49 -5.39 -0.04
C ALA A 281 -4.88 -4.62 -1.30
N TRP A 282 -3.94 -4.44 -2.22
CA TRP A 282 -4.17 -3.73 -3.48
C TRP A 282 -4.65 -4.64 -4.62
N THR A 283 -4.59 -5.98 -4.49
CA THR A 283 -4.80 -6.94 -5.59
C THR A 283 -6.27 -7.27 -5.79
N THR A 284 -7.05 -6.37 -6.37
CA THR A 284 -8.39 -6.66 -6.91
C THR A 284 -8.39 -6.46 -8.42
N GLY A 285 -9.35 -7.07 -9.12
CA GLY A 285 -9.48 -6.90 -10.57
C GLY A 285 -9.61 -5.42 -10.95
N GLU A 286 -10.40 -4.67 -10.20
CA GLU A 286 -10.63 -3.24 -10.40
C GLU A 286 -9.36 -2.42 -10.17
N SER A 287 -8.62 -2.69 -9.10
CA SER A 287 -7.41 -1.93 -8.80
C SER A 287 -6.30 -2.23 -9.81
N MET A 288 -6.15 -3.47 -10.24
CA MET A 288 -5.21 -3.86 -11.30
C MET A 288 -5.58 -3.18 -12.63
N HIS A 289 -6.85 -3.19 -13.02
CA HIS A 289 -7.32 -2.44 -14.19
C HIS A 289 -7.03 -0.95 -14.07
N ASN A 290 -7.39 -0.32 -12.94
CA ASN A 290 -7.16 1.10 -12.70
C ASN A 290 -5.67 1.46 -12.75
N SER A 291 -4.78 0.58 -12.29
CA SER A 291 -3.34 0.83 -12.34
C SER A 291 -2.84 0.97 -13.77
N VAL A 292 -3.28 0.09 -14.66
CA VAL A 292 -2.89 0.12 -16.09
C VAL A 292 -3.52 1.31 -16.80
N VAL A 293 -4.79 1.64 -16.52
CA VAL A 293 -5.44 2.85 -17.07
C VAL A 293 -4.62 4.09 -16.75
N LEU A 294 -4.28 4.31 -15.47
CA LEU A 294 -3.50 5.47 -15.04
C LEU A 294 -2.08 5.47 -15.62
N TRP A 295 -1.49 4.31 -15.76
CA TRP A 295 -0.15 4.19 -16.31
C TRP A 295 -0.13 4.53 -17.81
N VAL A 296 -1.12 4.05 -18.57
CA VAL A 296 -1.34 4.43 -19.99
C VAL A 296 -1.63 5.92 -20.10
N ASP A 297 -2.43 6.50 -19.20
CA ASP A 297 -2.68 7.95 -19.17
C ASP A 297 -1.39 8.75 -18.96
N ASN A 298 -0.51 8.29 -18.08
CA ASN A 298 0.80 8.91 -17.90
C ASN A 298 1.67 8.79 -19.17
N MET A 299 1.61 7.66 -19.90
CA MET A 299 2.35 7.50 -21.18
C MET A 299 1.84 8.50 -22.24
N VAL A 300 0.53 8.63 -22.37
CA VAL A 300 -0.10 9.59 -23.28
C VAL A 300 0.23 11.04 -22.89
N SER A 301 0.19 11.36 -21.62
CA SER A 301 0.57 12.69 -21.10
C SER A 301 2.04 13.00 -21.38
N ALA A 302 2.95 12.05 -21.14
CA ALA A 302 4.36 12.21 -21.41
C ALA A 302 4.65 12.45 -22.91
N ALA A 303 3.88 11.83 -23.82
CA ALA A 303 3.95 12.09 -25.24
C ALA A 303 3.61 13.54 -25.60
N ASN A 304 2.73 14.17 -24.83
CA ASN A 304 2.32 15.57 -24.95
C ASN A 304 3.19 16.53 -24.11
N ASN A 305 4.29 16.04 -23.53
CA ASN A 305 5.17 16.82 -22.65
C ASN A 305 4.48 17.28 -21.35
N ASP A 306 3.51 16.52 -20.89
CA ASP A 306 2.82 16.69 -19.61
C ASP A 306 3.21 15.52 -18.68
N PHE A 307 3.54 15.83 -17.44
CA PHE A 307 4.07 14.86 -16.47
C PHE A 307 3.25 14.87 -15.19
N PRO A 308 2.05 14.30 -15.22
CA PRO A 308 1.22 14.24 -14.02
C PRO A 308 1.85 13.33 -12.97
N TYR A 309 1.57 13.63 -11.70
CA TYR A 309 2.11 12.87 -10.56
C TYR A 309 3.64 12.75 -10.53
N LYS A 310 4.32 13.76 -11.06
CA LYS A 310 5.77 13.88 -10.97
C LYS A 310 6.21 13.95 -9.52
N ILE A 311 7.28 13.20 -9.17
CA ILE A 311 7.77 13.03 -7.79
C ILE A 311 9.15 13.67 -7.55
N ASN A 312 9.80 14.17 -8.57
CA ASN A 312 11.16 14.74 -8.55
C ASN A 312 11.24 16.12 -9.16
#